data_85303fb19d6a396679120880fdadeb03
#
_entry.id   85303fb19d6a396679120880fdadeb03
#
_cell.length_a   1.000
_cell.length_b   1.000
_cell.length_c   1.000
_cell.angle_alpha   90.00
_cell.angle_beta   90.00
_cell.angle_gamma   90.00
#
_symmetry.space_group_name_H-M   'P 1'
#
loop_
_entity.id
_entity.type
_entity.pdbx_description
1 polymer ?
#
loop_
_entity_poly.entity_id
_entity_poly.type
_entity_poly.pdbx_seq_one_letter_code
_entity_poly.pdbx_strand_id
1 'polypeptide(L)'
;MFMLDDSANSFIEVSQVLIHFRGTYLMQLRDFKDGIESPGHWGFFAGHIEAEETPEQTIWREIQEELCWQPENFRYIGELIAGSRKMHVFHCELENEIETLSLMEGEEIGVFLPQEIEEKQLYSKIRNSFFPITEISYGVFNKFGKYLT
;
A
#
# COMPACT_ATOMS: atom_id res chain seq x y z
N MET A 1 21.93 5.62 36.68
CA MET A 1 21.78 5.49 35.27
C MET A 1 20.31 5.41 34.90
N PHE A 2 19.94 6.09 33.94
CA PHE A 2 18.58 6.03 33.49
C PHE A 2 18.46 5.07 32.32
N MET A 3 17.29 4.54 32.16
CA MET A 3 16.97 3.71 31.03
C MET A 3 16.47 4.61 29.90
N LEU A 4 16.99 4.40 28.73
CA LEU A 4 16.40 5.05 27.60
C LEU A 4 15.01 4.46 27.40
N ASP A 5 14.08 5.31 27.17
CA ASP A 5 12.73 4.88 26.85
C ASP A 5 12.70 4.44 25.41
N ASP A 6 12.75 3.14 25.19
CA ASP A 6 12.73 2.59 23.85
C ASP A 6 11.44 2.92 23.11
N SER A 7 10.37 3.21 23.83
CA SER A 7 9.12 3.58 23.20
C SER A 7 9.23 4.87 22.42
N ALA A 8 10.15 5.77 22.79
CA ALA A 8 10.39 7.00 22.07
C ALA A 8 10.98 6.77 20.67
N ASN A 9 11.63 5.61 20.49
CA ASN A 9 12.24 5.23 19.22
C ASN A 9 11.51 4.06 18.57
N SER A 10 10.38 3.66 19.15
CA SER A 10 9.59 2.56 18.62
C SER A 10 8.65 3.08 17.54
N PHE A 11 8.56 2.32 16.48
CA PHE A 11 7.64 2.61 15.39
C PHE A 11 6.63 1.49 15.26
N ILE A 12 5.45 1.84 14.76
CA ILE A 12 4.52 0.87 14.23
C ILE A 12 5.08 0.53 12.85
N GLU A 13 5.53 -0.69 12.68
CA GLU A 13 6.16 -1.08 11.44
C GLU A 13 5.17 -1.73 10.48
N VAL A 14 5.20 -1.28 9.25
CA VAL A 14 4.25 -1.68 8.21
C VAL A 14 5.03 -1.96 6.94
N SER A 15 4.61 -2.99 6.20
CA SER A 15 5.12 -3.21 4.85
C SER A 15 4.09 -2.73 3.85
N GLN A 16 4.55 -2.08 2.80
CA GLN A 16 3.68 -1.58 1.74
C GLN A 16 4.29 -1.91 0.38
N VAL A 17 3.44 -2.22 -0.59
CA VAL A 17 3.92 -2.59 -1.92
C VAL A 17 3.27 -1.75 -3.01
N LEU A 18 4.12 -1.29 -3.92
CA LEU A 18 3.69 -0.63 -5.15
C LEU A 18 3.61 -1.70 -6.22
N ILE A 19 2.40 -1.99 -6.69
CA ILE A 19 2.19 -3.01 -7.73
C ILE A 19 1.99 -2.29 -9.05
N HIS A 20 2.90 -2.53 -9.99
CA HIS A 20 2.86 -1.92 -11.32
C HIS A 20 2.05 -2.78 -12.28
N PHE A 21 1.33 -2.12 -13.17
CA PHE A 21 0.67 -2.81 -14.26
C PHE A 21 0.62 -1.89 -15.48
N ARG A 22 1.46 -2.20 -16.47
CA ARG A 22 1.47 -1.47 -17.75
C ARG A 22 1.53 0.05 -17.58
N GLY A 23 2.47 0.53 -16.77
CA GLY A 23 2.65 1.96 -16.53
C GLY A 23 1.70 2.57 -15.52
N THR A 24 0.83 1.78 -14.91
CA THR A 24 -0.08 2.22 -13.87
C THR A 24 0.30 1.58 -12.55
N TYR A 25 -0.33 2.05 -11.46
CA TYR A 25 -0.23 1.41 -10.15
C TYR A 25 -1.60 0.88 -9.74
N LEU A 26 -1.60 -0.29 -9.14
CA LEU A 26 -2.80 -0.85 -8.52
C LEU A 26 -2.99 -0.21 -7.16
N MET A 27 -4.22 0.17 -6.87
CA MET A 27 -4.60 0.70 -5.57
C MET A 27 -5.91 0.09 -5.13
N GLN A 28 -6.14 0.13 -3.84
CA GLN A 28 -7.34 -0.40 -3.21
C GLN A 28 -8.16 0.78 -2.66
N LEU A 29 -9.45 0.79 -2.98
CA LEU A 29 -10.37 1.69 -2.30
C LEU A 29 -10.79 1.01 -1.01
N ARG A 30 -10.47 1.63 0.13
CA ARG A 30 -10.76 1.08 1.44
C ARG A 30 -12.26 1.16 1.71
N ASP A 31 -12.75 0.17 2.47
CA ASP A 31 -14.16 0.12 2.83
C ASP A 31 -14.63 1.42 3.50
N PHE A 32 -15.92 1.67 3.41
CA PHE A 32 -16.55 2.88 3.98
C PHE A 32 -17.17 2.62 5.35
N LYS A 33 -16.66 1.62 6.06
CA LYS A 33 -17.20 1.26 7.36
C LYS A 33 -16.44 1.93 8.50
N ASP A 34 -17.08 2.09 9.63
CA ASP A 34 -16.47 2.61 10.83
C ASP A 34 -15.47 1.61 11.40
N GLY A 35 -14.51 2.11 12.16
CA GLY A 35 -13.56 1.29 12.89
C GLY A 35 -12.32 0.89 12.11
N ILE A 36 -12.20 1.23 10.83
CA ILE A 36 -10.98 1.03 10.07
C ILE A 36 -10.28 2.37 9.85
N GLU A 37 -8.99 2.31 9.55
CA GLU A 37 -8.23 3.52 9.21
C GLU A 37 -8.60 4.00 7.81
N SER A 38 -8.71 5.31 7.68
CA SER A 38 -8.91 5.97 6.39
C SER A 38 -10.02 5.34 5.55
N PRO A 39 -11.25 5.21 6.08
CA PRO A 39 -12.34 4.65 5.28
C PRO A 39 -12.59 5.50 4.04
N GLY A 40 -12.91 4.85 2.93
CA GLY A 40 -13.21 5.55 1.69
C GLY A 40 -12.03 6.25 1.03
N HIS A 41 -10.80 5.86 1.35
CA HIS A 41 -9.60 6.39 0.74
C HIS A 41 -8.94 5.33 -0.13
N TRP A 42 -8.28 5.79 -1.17
CA TRP A 42 -7.41 4.94 -1.98
C TRP A 42 -6.06 4.77 -1.30
N GLY A 43 -5.54 3.56 -1.31
CA GLY A 43 -4.22 3.29 -0.77
C GLY A 43 -3.55 2.14 -1.50
N PHE A 44 -2.24 2.04 -1.33
CA PHE A 44 -1.50 0.88 -1.79
C PHE A 44 -1.72 -0.28 -0.83
N PHE A 45 -1.44 -1.49 -1.27
CA PHE A 45 -1.60 -2.67 -0.44
C PHE A 45 -0.52 -2.69 0.64
N ALA A 46 -0.92 -2.94 1.86
CA ALA A 46 -0.03 -2.85 3.02
C ALA A 46 -0.56 -3.69 4.18
N GLY A 47 0.31 -3.97 5.13
CA GLY A 47 -0.09 -4.64 6.35
C GLY A 47 0.93 -4.46 7.47
N HIS A 48 0.48 -4.59 8.70
CA HIS A 48 1.33 -4.50 9.87
C HIS A 48 2.25 -5.72 9.95
N ILE A 49 3.51 -5.48 10.33
CA ILE A 49 4.47 -6.54 10.54
C ILE A 49 4.15 -7.22 11.85
N GLU A 50 3.84 -8.50 11.79
CA GLU A 50 3.54 -9.29 12.98
C GLU A 50 4.83 -9.73 13.66
N ALA A 51 4.70 -10.19 14.93
CA ALA A 51 5.84 -10.66 15.68
C ALA A 51 6.60 -11.74 14.90
N GLU A 52 7.91 -11.60 14.87
CA GLU A 52 8.81 -12.54 14.20
C GLU A 52 8.73 -12.60 12.68
N GLU A 53 7.92 -11.73 12.08
CA GLU A 53 7.93 -11.59 10.62
C GLU A 53 9.00 -10.60 10.19
N THR A 54 9.62 -10.86 9.04
CA THR A 54 10.39 -9.84 8.35
C THR A 54 9.43 -8.99 7.52
N PRO A 55 9.84 -7.77 7.14
CA PRO A 55 8.99 -6.96 6.26
C PRO A 55 8.62 -7.67 4.96
N GLU A 56 9.52 -8.46 4.41
CA GLU A 56 9.29 -9.23 3.20
C GLU A 56 8.22 -10.31 3.41
N GLN A 57 8.30 -11.03 4.51
CA GLN A 57 7.31 -12.04 4.85
C GLN A 57 5.93 -11.43 5.01
N THR A 58 5.87 -10.25 5.63
CA THR A 58 4.61 -9.54 5.83
C THR A 58 3.95 -9.21 4.49
N ILE A 59 4.71 -8.62 3.57
CA ILE A 59 4.10 -8.21 2.30
C ILE A 59 3.69 -9.42 1.47
N TRP A 60 4.45 -10.50 1.53
CA TRP A 60 4.10 -11.74 0.87
C TRP A 60 2.75 -12.27 1.39
N ARG A 61 2.60 -12.31 2.72
CA ARG A 61 1.37 -12.77 3.36
C ARG A 61 0.18 -11.88 3.01
N GLU A 62 0.37 -10.56 3.10
CA GLU A 62 -0.71 -9.60 2.85
C GLU A 62 -1.19 -9.65 1.40
N ILE A 63 -0.30 -9.77 0.43
CA ILE A 63 -0.70 -9.88 -0.96
C ILE A 63 -1.51 -11.16 -1.17
N GLN A 64 -1.08 -12.26 -0.57
CA GLN A 64 -1.78 -13.53 -0.67
C GLN A 64 -3.18 -13.41 -0.06
N GLU A 65 -3.29 -12.79 1.11
CA GLU A 65 -4.57 -12.64 1.80
C GLU A 65 -5.51 -11.69 1.07
N GLU A 66 -5.00 -10.56 0.60
CA GLU A 66 -5.83 -9.51 0.02
C GLU A 66 -6.16 -9.72 -1.45
N LEU A 67 -5.28 -10.32 -2.21
CA LEU A 67 -5.42 -10.45 -3.66
C LEU A 67 -5.41 -11.88 -4.18
N CYS A 68 -5.17 -12.86 -3.32
CA CYS A 68 -5.05 -14.27 -3.70
C CYS A 68 -4.02 -14.46 -4.81
N TRP A 69 -2.93 -13.71 -4.73
CA TRP A 69 -1.90 -13.67 -5.75
C TRP A 69 -0.52 -13.72 -5.09
N GLN A 70 0.40 -14.42 -5.74
CA GLN A 70 1.77 -14.52 -5.29
C GLN A 70 2.69 -13.99 -6.39
N PRO A 71 3.24 -12.78 -6.22
CA PRO A 71 4.16 -12.25 -7.19
C PRO A 71 5.45 -13.06 -7.19
N GLU A 72 6.01 -13.30 -8.36
CA GLU A 72 7.27 -14.03 -8.47
C GLU A 72 8.45 -13.20 -8.00
N ASN A 73 8.38 -11.90 -8.22
CA ASN A 73 9.46 -10.98 -7.89
C ASN A 73 8.90 -9.74 -7.23
N PHE A 74 9.27 -9.50 -5.99
CA PHE A 74 9.09 -8.19 -5.42
C PHE A 74 10.41 -7.76 -4.78
N ARG A 75 10.68 -6.46 -4.85
CA ARG A 75 11.95 -5.89 -4.43
C ARG A 75 11.73 -4.83 -3.38
N TYR A 76 12.61 -4.84 -2.39
CA TYR A 76 12.63 -3.79 -1.38
C TYR A 76 13.25 -2.53 -1.99
N ILE A 77 12.61 -1.38 -1.80
CA ILE A 77 13.10 -0.12 -2.35
C ILE A 77 13.43 0.94 -1.32
N GLY A 78 13.05 0.75 -0.07
CA GLY A 78 13.45 1.67 0.97
C GLY A 78 12.42 1.82 2.07
N GLU A 79 12.68 2.78 2.94
CA GLU A 79 11.84 3.09 4.08
C GLU A 79 11.28 4.49 4.00
N LEU A 80 10.10 4.67 4.54
CA LEU A 80 9.51 5.98 4.76
C LEU A 80 9.02 6.05 6.20
N ILE A 81 9.45 7.07 6.92
CA ILE A 81 8.97 7.31 8.28
C ILE A 81 7.94 8.42 8.22
N ALA A 82 6.75 8.14 8.74
CA ALA A 82 5.65 9.08 8.79
C ALA A 82 5.07 9.04 10.21
N GLY A 83 5.43 10.04 11.01
CA GLY A 83 5.04 10.08 12.42
C GLY A 83 5.58 8.88 13.18
N SER A 84 4.70 8.10 13.78
CA SER A 84 5.06 6.92 14.54
C SER A 84 5.15 5.65 13.68
N ARG A 85 4.96 5.76 12.37
CA ARG A 85 4.98 4.62 11.47
C ARG A 85 6.26 4.58 10.65
N LYS A 86 6.78 3.37 10.52
CA LYS A 86 7.90 3.08 9.62
C LYS A 86 7.37 2.16 8.53
N MET A 87 7.40 2.65 7.30
CA MET A 87 6.94 1.91 6.14
C MET A 87 8.13 1.26 5.46
N HIS A 88 8.10 -0.05 5.31
CA HIS A 88 9.06 -0.79 4.50
C HIS A 88 8.42 -0.95 3.13
N VAL A 89 9.02 -0.36 2.12
CA VAL A 89 8.40 -0.24 0.81
C VAL A 89 9.01 -1.19 -0.19
N PHE A 90 8.13 -1.89 -0.88
CA PHE A 90 8.48 -2.86 -1.92
C PHE A 90 7.79 -2.49 -3.22
N HIS A 91 8.27 -3.04 -4.32
CA HIS A 91 7.54 -2.96 -5.58
C HIS A 91 7.61 -4.28 -6.32
N CYS A 92 6.60 -4.50 -7.13
CA CYS A 92 6.55 -5.67 -8.00
C CYS A 92 5.69 -5.35 -9.22
N GLU A 93 5.76 -6.21 -10.20
CA GLU A 93 4.97 -6.06 -11.41
C GLU A 93 3.91 -7.14 -11.49
N LEU A 94 2.71 -6.76 -11.87
CA LEU A 94 1.66 -7.71 -12.19
C LEU A 94 1.81 -8.06 -13.68
N GLU A 95 2.17 -9.30 -13.93
CA GLU A 95 2.38 -9.78 -15.31
C GLU A 95 1.10 -10.35 -15.93
N ASN A 96 0.15 -10.72 -15.08
CA ASN A 96 -1.13 -11.27 -15.51
C ASN A 96 -2.18 -10.18 -15.64
N GLU A 97 -3.34 -10.52 -16.19
CA GLU A 97 -4.44 -9.57 -16.25
C GLU A 97 -5.02 -9.30 -14.86
N ILE A 98 -5.54 -8.08 -14.67
CA ILE A 98 -6.09 -7.68 -13.38
C ILE A 98 -7.23 -8.59 -12.93
N GLU A 99 -7.99 -9.10 -13.89
CA GLU A 99 -9.12 -9.98 -13.62
C GLU A 99 -8.73 -11.30 -12.97
N THR A 100 -7.42 -11.63 -12.98
CA THR A 100 -6.93 -12.83 -12.27
C THR A 100 -6.82 -12.61 -10.78
N LEU A 101 -6.90 -11.38 -10.32
CA LEU A 101 -6.84 -11.06 -8.89
C LEU A 101 -8.22 -11.17 -8.27
N SER A 102 -8.25 -11.58 -7.00
CA SER A 102 -9.48 -11.64 -6.22
C SER A 102 -9.34 -10.70 -5.04
N LEU A 103 -10.08 -9.60 -5.05
CA LEU A 103 -10.03 -8.63 -3.95
C LEU A 103 -10.79 -9.19 -2.75
N MET A 104 -10.08 -9.42 -1.67
CA MET A 104 -10.65 -9.99 -0.44
C MET A 104 -10.92 -8.95 0.64
N GLU A 105 -10.33 -7.78 0.51
CA GLU A 105 -10.52 -6.64 1.42
C GLU A 105 -10.66 -5.37 0.62
N GLY A 106 -11.46 -4.41 1.13
CA GLY A 106 -11.71 -3.18 0.41
C GLY A 106 -12.83 -3.32 -0.59
N GLU A 107 -13.19 -2.23 -1.24
CA GLU A 107 -14.32 -2.18 -2.17
C GLU A 107 -13.95 -2.40 -3.62
N GLU A 108 -12.75 -1.96 -3.99
CA GLU A 108 -12.42 -1.89 -5.40
C GLU A 108 -10.92 -1.89 -5.62
N ILE A 109 -10.47 -2.53 -6.68
CA ILE A 109 -9.11 -2.36 -7.19
C ILE A 109 -9.20 -1.33 -8.31
N GLY A 110 -8.38 -0.29 -8.22
CA GLY A 110 -8.25 0.68 -9.30
C GLY A 110 -6.84 0.68 -9.84
N VAL A 111 -6.69 1.08 -11.09
CA VAL A 111 -5.38 1.27 -11.72
C VAL A 111 -5.27 2.71 -12.16
N PHE A 112 -4.18 3.34 -11.77
CA PHE A 112 -4.01 4.77 -11.98
C PHE A 112 -2.65 5.10 -12.53
N LEU A 113 -2.64 6.05 -13.47
CA LEU A 113 -1.39 6.60 -13.98
C LEU A 113 -0.74 7.48 -12.91
N PRO A 114 0.60 7.61 -12.92
CA PRO A 114 1.27 8.50 -11.98
C PRO A 114 0.69 9.92 -11.94
N GLN A 115 0.33 10.48 -13.10
CA GLN A 115 -0.24 11.82 -13.13
C GLN A 115 -1.62 11.90 -12.49
N GLU A 116 -2.37 10.81 -12.48
CA GLU A 116 -3.64 10.76 -11.76
C GLU A 116 -3.41 10.75 -10.25
N ILE A 117 -2.41 10.00 -9.79
CA ILE A 117 -2.07 9.94 -8.36
C ILE A 117 -1.60 11.30 -7.85
N GLU A 118 -0.91 12.07 -8.67
CA GLU A 118 -0.48 13.42 -8.33
C GLU A 118 -1.65 14.33 -7.93
N GLU A 119 -2.83 14.10 -8.49
CA GLU A 119 -4.00 14.92 -8.20
C GLU A 119 -4.61 14.60 -6.83
N LYS A 120 -4.20 13.52 -6.18
CA LYS A 120 -4.63 13.10 -4.84
C LYS A 120 -6.11 12.74 -4.72
N GLN A 121 -6.86 12.82 -5.81
CA GLN A 121 -8.26 12.42 -5.89
C GLN A 121 -8.39 11.46 -7.04
N LEU A 122 -8.85 10.26 -6.75
CA LEU A 122 -8.87 9.18 -7.72
C LEU A 122 -10.29 8.65 -7.90
N TYR A 123 -10.64 8.38 -9.16
CA TYR A 123 -12.01 8.03 -9.51
C TYR A 123 -12.33 6.58 -9.20
N SER A 124 -13.46 6.38 -8.51
CA SER A 124 -14.03 5.06 -8.27
C SER A 124 -15.11 4.78 -9.32
N LYS A 125 -14.95 3.69 -10.06
CA LYS A 125 -15.96 3.27 -11.05
C LYS A 125 -17.21 2.74 -10.36
N ILE A 126 -17.02 2.02 -9.25
CA ILE A 126 -18.12 1.43 -8.50
C ILE A 126 -18.98 2.51 -7.87
N ARG A 127 -18.34 3.51 -7.25
CA ARG A 127 -19.03 4.60 -6.57
C ARG A 127 -19.35 5.77 -7.49
N ASN A 128 -18.81 5.79 -8.69
CA ASN A 128 -19.00 6.86 -9.66
C ASN A 128 -18.67 8.24 -9.05
N SER A 129 -17.52 8.31 -8.37
CA SER A 129 -17.12 9.53 -7.67
C SER A 129 -15.61 9.48 -7.39
N PHE A 130 -15.03 10.65 -7.05
CA PHE A 130 -13.64 10.75 -6.67
C PHE A 130 -13.49 10.60 -5.16
N PHE A 131 -12.42 9.92 -4.76
CA PHE A 131 -12.07 9.77 -3.35
C PHE A 131 -10.60 10.07 -3.16
N PRO A 132 -10.22 10.59 -1.98
CA PRO A 132 -8.83 10.96 -1.74
C PRO A 132 -7.92 9.75 -1.57
N ILE A 133 -6.64 9.97 -1.82
CA ILE A 133 -5.59 9.01 -1.49
C ILE A 133 -5.18 9.22 -0.03
N THR A 134 -4.76 8.15 0.67
CA THR A 134 -4.24 8.30 2.02
C THR A 134 -2.93 9.10 1.99
N GLU A 135 -2.67 9.84 3.06
CA GLU A 135 -1.44 10.62 3.16
C GLU A 135 -0.19 9.74 3.08
N ILE A 136 -0.26 8.57 3.73
CA ILE A 136 0.88 7.65 3.73
C ILE A 136 1.15 7.11 2.34
N SER A 137 0.12 6.68 1.63
CA SER A 137 0.29 6.17 0.26
C SER A 137 0.80 7.27 -0.68
N TYR A 138 0.30 8.49 -0.51
CA TYR A 138 0.81 9.59 -1.32
C TYR A 138 2.28 9.86 -1.01
N GLY A 139 2.67 9.80 0.27
CA GLY A 139 4.07 9.95 0.67
C GLY A 139 4.98 8.89 0.06
N VAL A 140 4.53 7.64 0.04
CA VAL A 140 5.25 6.54 -0.59
C VAL A 140 5.38 6.76 -2.09
N PHE A 141 4.29 7.16 -2.74
CA PHE A 141 4.30 7.47 -4.16
C PHE A 141 5.27 8.63 -4.46
N ASN A 142 5.21 9.68 -3.67
CA ASN A 142 6.03 10.87 -3.88
C ASN A 142 7.52 10.57 -3.71
N LYS A 143 7.86 9.72 -2.75
CA LYS A 143 9.27 9.38 -2.49
C LYS A 143 9.80 8.34 -3.49
N PHE A 144 9.02 7.34 -3.83
CA PHE A 144 9.47 6.20 -4.63
C PHE A 144 8.75 6.04 -5.96
N GLY A 145 7.44 6.15 -5.94
CA GLY A 145 6.61 5.76 -7.07
C GLY A 145 6.82 6.56 -8.35
N LYS A 146 7.18 7.82 -8.21
CA LYS A 146 7.43 8.68 -9.36
C LYS A 146 8.61 8.21 -10.23
N TYR A 147 9.49 7.43 -9.64
CA TYR A 147 10.77 7.08 -10.24
C TYR A 147 10.83 5.62 -10.73
N LEU A 148 9.74 4.89 -10.61
CA LEU A 148 9.69 3.48 -10.95
C LEU A 148 9.13 3.21 -12.35
N THR A 149 8.48 4.16 -12.94
CA THR A 149 7.84 3.99 -14.27
C THR A 149 8.48 4.88 -15.31
#